data_2a92c086c4e77a6be5ff1644ef842c09
#
_entry.id   2a92c086c4e77a6be5ff1644ef842c09
#
_cell.length_a   1.000
_cell.length_b   1.000
_cell.length_c   1.000
_cell.angle_alpha   90.00
_cell.angle_beta   90.00
_cell.angle_gamma   90.00
#
_symmetry.space_group_name_H-M   'P 1'
#
loop_
_entity.id
_entity.type
_entity.pdbx_description
1 polymer ?
#
loop_
_entity_poly.entity_id
_entity_poly.type
_entity_poly.pdbx_seq_one_letter_code
_entity_poly.pdbx_strand_id
1 'polypeptide(L)'
;IFGELITLLEADKRDKGNHPIKVTLPYSKTLFGVPSNLYIIGTMNTTDRSTGTLDYALRRRFAFVTLKSDPNVIVKHYEKLGNDDLKAIAIDLFNNIKAFITNPKHLCGDLCIDDLMVGHSYFMASSKEELQCKMEFEIIPLIAEYINDGILTVNDQEKEKAFDAWVSLQPVQIVDDEDEDNIDEEDE
;
A
#
# COMPACT_ATOMS: atom_id res chain seq x y z
N ILE A 1 -20.58 5.13 -11.19
CA ILE A 1 -20.82 3.86 -11.89
C ILE A 1 -22.12 3.22 -11.39
N PHE A 2 -22.42 3.24 -10.09
CA PHE A 2 -23.60 2.56 -9.55
C PHE A 2 -24.89 3.39 -9.61
N GLY A 3 -24.82 4.73 -9.68
CA GLY A 3 -26.00 5.58 -9.80
C GLY A 3 -27.18 5.14 -8.91
N GLU A 4 -28.33 4.95 -9.50
CA GLU A 4 -29.54 4.49 -8.81
C GLU A 4 -29.43 3.07 -8.23
N LEU A 5 -28.51 2.24 -8.75
CA LEU A 5 -28.25 0.88 -8.26
C LEU A 5 -27.63 0.85 -6.85
N ILE A 6 -27.05 1.98 -6.39
CA ILE A 6 -26.40 2.05 -5.08
C ILE A 6 -27.36 1.69 -3.93
N THR A 7 -28.64 2.02 -4.07
CA THR A 7 -29.66 1.69 -3.07
C THR A 7 -29.92 0.20 -2.99
N LEU A 8 -29.78 -0.53 -4.11
CA LEU A 8 -30.00 -1.97 -4.16
C LEU A 8 -28.86 -2.78 -3.49
N LEU A 9 -27.76 -2.13 -3.12
CA LEU A 9 -26.68 -2.78 -2.38
C LEU A 9 -27.06 -3.10 -0.94
N GLU A 10 -28.02 -2.37 -0.37
CA GLU A 10 -28.51 -2.60 0.99
C GLU A 10 -29.23 -3.96 1.09
N ALA A 11 -28.92 -4.71 2.15
CA ALA A 11 -29.45 -6.08 2.30
C ALA A 11 -30.98 -6.15 2.38
N ASP A 12 -31.62 -5.13 2.99
CA ASP A 12 -33.08 -5.04 3.13
C ASP A 12 -33.80 -4.66 1.84
N LYS A 13 -33.08 -4.08 0.86
CA LYS A 13 -33.60 -3.64 -0.45
C LYS A 13 -33.47 -4.70 -1.53
N ARG A 14 -32.75 -5.78 -1.26
CA ARG A 14 -32.56 -6.90 -2.20
C ARG A 14 -33.81 -7.76 -2.30
N ASP A 15 -33.89 -8.59 -3.35
CA ASP A 15 -34.97 -9.57 -3.48
C ASP A 15 -35.04 -10.45 -2.23
N LYS A 16 -36.26 -10.61 -1.69
CA LYS A 16 -36.54 -11.29 -0.42
C LYS A 16 -36.02 -10.57 0.86
N GLY A 17 -35.56 -9.32 0.75
CA GLY A 17 -35.30 -8.47 1.91
C GLY A 17 -36.61 -7.97 2.54
N ASN A 18 -36.51 -7.21 3.63
CA ASN A 18 -37.70 -6.67 4.32
C ASN A 18 -38.44 -5.61 3.49
N HIS A 19 -37.71 -4.86 2.65
CA HIS A 19 -38.26 -3.79 1.80
C HIS A 19 -37.66 -3.89 0.39
N PRO A 20 -37.99 -4.95 -0.38
CA PRO A 20 -37.37 -5.17 -1.68
C PRO A 20 -37.69 -4.05 -2.66
N ILE A 21 -36.71 -3.54 -3.37
CA ILE A 21 -36.84 -2.50 -4.37
C ILE A 21 -36.33 -3.02 -5.71
N LYS A 22 -37.06 -2.69 -6.78
CA LYS A 22 -36.59 -2.89 -8.15
C LYS A 22 -36.50 -1.54 -8.84
N VAL A 23 -35.48 -1.35 -9.64
CA VAL A 23 -35.24 -0.14 -10.44
C VAL A 23 -35.33 -0.47 -11.92
N THR A 24 -35.80 0.49 -12.71
CA THR A 24 -35.82 0.35 -14.16
C THR A 24 -34.45 0.73 -14.71
N LEU A 25 -33.77 -0.22 -15.38
CA LEU A 25 -32.48 0.05 -15.99
C LEU A 25 -32.60 1.11 -17.09
N PRO A 26 -31.68 2.08 -17.18
CA PRO A 26 -31.81 3.24 -18.07
C PRO A 26 -31.77 2.85 -19.56
N TYR A 27 -31.03 1.84 -19.94
CA TYR A 27 -30.90 1.40 -21.34
C TYR A 27 -31.91 0.33 -21.74
N SER A 28 -31.95 -0.79 -21.03
CA SER A 28 -32.85 -1.90 -21.37
C SER A 28 -34.30 -1.68 -21.01
N LYS A 29 -34.59 -0.66 -20.17
CA LYS A 29 -35.95 -0.37 -19.63
C LYS A 29 -36.58 -1.55 -18.88
N THR A 30 -35.78 -2.57 -18.50
CA THR A 30 -36.25 -3.70 -17.72
C THR A 30 -36.15 -3.42 -16.23
N LEU A 31 -37.05 -4.01 -15.45
CA LEU A 31 -36.97 -4.00 -13.99
C LEU A 31 -35.81 -4.90 -13.50
N PHE A 32 -34.97 -4.34 -12.65
CA PHE A 32 -33.81 -5.00 -12.09
C PHE A 32 -33.86 -4.97 -10.56
N GLY A 33 -33.58 -6.10 -9.93
CA GLY A 33 -33.38 -6.24 -8.49
C GLY A 33 -32.12 -7.05 -8.21
N VAL A 34 -31.53 -6.87 -7.03
CA VAL A 34 -30.35 -7.63 -6.61
C VAL A 34 -30.79 -8.83 -5.80
N PRO A 35 -30.38 -10.05 -6.18
CA PRO A 35 -30.68 -11.27 -5.42
C PRO A 35 -30.11 -11.22 -4.01
N SER A 36 -30.81 -11.77 -3.03
CA SER A 36 -30.37 -11.76 -1.62
C SER A 36 -29.09 -12.58 -1.37
N ASN A 37 -28.80 -13.53 -2.24
CA ASN A 37 -27.61 -14.40 -2.18
C ASN A 37 -26.40 -13.89 -2.97
N LEU A 38 -26.45 -12.65 -3.48
CA LEU A 38 -25.31 -12.02 -4.16
C LEU A 38 -24.44 -11.31 -3.13
N TYR A 39 -23.14 -11.64 -3.12
CA TYR A 39 -22.11 -10.95 -2.34
C TYR A 39 -21.24 -10.14 -3.28
N ILE A 40 -20.88 -8.93 -2.86
CA ILE A 40 -20.07 -8.01 -3.65
C ILE A 40 -18.79 -7.74 -2.85
N ILE A 41 -17.65 -8.07 -3.44
CA ILE A 41 -16.33 -7.76 -2.90
C ILE A 41 -15.70 -6.75 -3.86
N GLY A 42 -15.32 -5.59 -3.33
CA GLY A 42 -14.63 -4.55 -4.06
C GLY A 42 -13.24 -4.33 -3.48
N THR A 43 -12.28 -3.98 -4.31
CA THR A 43 -10.96 -3.53 -3.92
C THR A 43 -10.79 -2.07 -4.28
N MET A 44 -10.07 -1.33 -3.46
CA MET A 44 -9.73 0.06 -3.73
C MET A 44 -8.32 0.36 -3.21
N ASN A 45 -7.64 1.30 -3.86
CA ASN A 45 -6.41 1.86 -3.36
C ASN A 45 -6.73 3.14 -2.57
N THR A 46 -6.31 3.20 -1.30
CA THR A 46 -6.55 4.36 -0.43
C THR A 46 -5.60 5.52 -0.70
N THR A 47 -4.45 5.24 -1.31
CA THR A 47 -3.44 6.25 -1.67
C THR A 47 -3.75 7.03 -2.93
N ASP A 48 -4.66 6.53 -3.77
CA ASP A 48 -5.04 7.21 -5.00
C ASP A 48 -5.91 8.44 -4.72
N ARG A 49 -5.26 9.59 -4.60
CA ARG A 49 -5.90 10.89 -4.38
C ARG A 49 -6.65 11.40 -5.60
N SER A 50 -6.40 10.83 -6.79
CA SER A 50 -7.04 11.23 -8.05
C SER A 50 -8.51 10.81 -8.12
N THR A 51 -8.90 9.78 -7.38
CA THR A 51 -10.27 9.23 -7.40
C THR A 51 -11.25 9.98 -6.49
N GLY A 52 -10.81 11.02 -5.77
CA GLY A 52 -11.65 11.77 -4.84
C GLY A 52 -12.01 10.99 -3.57
N THR A 53 -12.70 11.66 -2.66
CA THR A 53 -13.19 11.02 -1.43
C THR A 53 -14.31 10.04 -1.75
N LEU A 54 -14.20 8.82 -1.23
CA LEU A 54 -15.26 7.83 -1.36
C LEU A 54 -16.59 8.38 -0.81
N ASP A 55 -17.65 8.33 -1.62
CA ASP A 55 -18.96 8.82 -1.26
C ASP A 55 -19.45 8.15 0.04
N TYR A 56 -19.96 8.96 0.96
CA TYR A 56 -20.57 8.50 2.22
C TYR A 56 -21.69 7.47 1.98
N ALA A 57 -22.38 7.55 0.85
CA ALA A 57 -23.41 6.59 0.48
C ALA A 57 -22.84 5.17 0.26
N LEU A 58 -21.65 5.05 -0.32
CA LEU A 58 -20.93 3.77 -0.45
C LEU A 58 -20.40 3.30 0.90
N ARG A 59 -19.83 4.20 1.70
CA ARG A 59 -19.29 3.85 3.02
C ARG A 59 -20.33 3.20 3.94
N ARG A 60 -21.60 3.59 3.84
CA ARG A 60 -22.68 3.03 4.66
C ARG A 60 -23.14 1.63 4.21
N ARG A 61 -22.80 1.23 2.97
CA ARG A 61 -23.30 -0.01 2.35
C ARG A 61 -22.29 -1.13 2.28
N PHE A 62 -21.04 -0.84 2.60
CA PHE A 62 -19.94 -1.82 2.62
C PHE A 62 -19.26 -1.88 3.98
N ALA A 63 -18.87 -3.07 4.36
CA ALA A 63 -17.88 -3.25 5.43
C ALA A 63 -16.49 -3.04 4.83
N PHE A 64 -15.71 -2.14 5.44
CA PHE A 64 -14.36 -1.83 4.99
C PHE A 64 -13.35 -2.62 5.81
N VAL A 65 -12.46 -3.33 5.12
CA VAL A 65 -11.36 -4.06 5.71
C VAL A 65 -10.07 -3.55 5.11
N THR A 66 -9.20 -2.98 5.93
CA THR A 66 -7.87 -2.54 5.50
C THR A 66 -6.92 -3.72 5.50
N LEU A 67 -6.33 -4.01 4.35
CA LEU A 67 -5.26 -5.00 4.22
C LEU A 67 -3.92 -4.27 4.40
N LYS A 68 -3.34 -4.41 5.59
CA LYS A 68 -2.03 -3.84 5.88
C LYS A 68 -0.93 -4.70 5.28
N SER A 69 0.21 -4.05 4.98
CA SER A 69 1.41 -4.77 4.59
C SER A 69 1.92 -5.60 5.77
N ASP A 70 2.06 -6.91 5.59
CA ASP A 70 2.42 -7.87 6.64
C ASP A 70 3.62 -8.73 6.22
N PRO A 71 4.78 -8.62 6.89
CA PRO A 71 5.97 -9.42 6.58
C PRO A 71 5.76 -10.91 6.81
N ASN A 72 4.82 -11.33 7.67
CA ASN A 72 4.52 -12.75 7.86
C ASN A 72 3.97 -13.42 6.60
N VAL A 73 3.35 -12.66 5.71
CA VAL A 73 2.89 -13.18 4.41
C VAL A 73 4.07 -13.50 3.51
N ILE A 74 5.13 -12.65 3.53
CA ILE A 74 6.39 -12.88 2.83
C ILE A 74 7.05 -14.16 3.35
N VAL A 75 7.15 -14.31 4.68
CA VAL A 75 7.70 -15.52 5.32
C VAL A 75 6.98 -16.76 4.83
N LYS A 76 5.65 -16.80 4.93
CA LYS A 76 4.84 -17.95 4.52
C LYS A 76 4.96 -18.28 3.02
N HIS A 77 5.16 -17.27 2.19
CA HIS A 77 5.37 -17.46 0.76
C HIS A 77 6.66 -18.24 0.50
N TYR A 78 7.77 -17.80 1.08
CA TYR A 78 9.08 -18.43 0.89
C TYR A 78 9.21 -19.79 1.60
N GLU A 79 8.55 -19.99 2.73
CA GLU A 79 8.46 -21.31 3.38
C GLU A 79 7.81 -22.34 2.46
N LYS A 80 6.78 -21.95 1.69
CA LYS A 80 6.16 -22.83 0.69
C LYS A 80 7.06 -23.11 -0.52
N LEU A 81 7.92 -22.15 -0.87
CA LEU A 81 8.89 -22.30 -1.96
C LEU A 81 10.15 -23.06 -1.52
N GLY A 82 10.42 -23.18 -0.22
CA GLY A 82 11.64 -23.79 0.31
C GLY A 82 12.92 -23.00 -0.01
N ASN A 83 12.83 -21.67 -0.12
CA ASN A 83 13.96 -20.79 -0.46
C ASN A 83 14.26 -19.82 0.69
N ASP A 84 15.08 -20.28 1.65
CA ASP A 84 15.41 -19.50 2.85
C ASP A 84 16.34 -18.32 2.56
N ASP A 85 17.22 -18.42 1.58
CA ASP A 85 18.11 -17.32 1.19
C ASP A 85 17.32 -16.13 0.63
N LEU A 86 16.39 -16.41 -0.28
CA LEU A 86 15.56 -15.36 -0.88
C LEU A 86 14.57 -14.79 0.14
N LYS A 87 14.09 -15.63 1.08
CA LYS A 87 13.26 -15.18 2.21
C LYS A 87 13.98 -14.11 3.04
N ALA A 88 15.24 -14.38 3.42
CA ALA A 88 16.02 -13.44 4.22
C ALA A 88 16.19 -12.10 3.49
N ILE A 89 16.59 -12.13 2.23
CA ILE A 89 16.75 -10.93 1.39
C ILE A 89 15.44 -10.14 1.30
N ALA A 90 14.32 -10.81 1.02
CA ALA A 90 13.03 -10.17 0.86
C ALA A 90 12.51 -9.51 2.14
N ILE A 91 12.76 -10.13 3.30
CA ILE A 91 12.40 -9.59 4.61
C ILE A 91 13.28 -8.39 4.94
N ASP A 92 14.59 -8.47 4.69
CA ASP A 92 15.51 -7.36 4.92
C ASP A 92 15.16 -6.15 4.06
N LEU A 93 14.85 -6.35 2.78
CA LEU A 93 14.37 -5.29 1.90
C LEU A 93 13.06 -4.67 2.39
N PHE A 94 12.09 -5.51 2.79
CA PHE A 94 10.83 -5.02 3.35
C PHE A 94 11.08 -4.14 4.57
N ASN A 95 11.93 -4.56 5.50
CA ASN A 95 12.24 -3.82 6.71
C ASN A 95 12.99 -2.52 6.41
N ASN A 96 13.95 -2.55 5.48
CA ASN A 96 14.71 -1.38 5.06
C ASN A 96 13.80 -0.32 4.41
N ILE A 97 12.95 -0.73 3.48
CA ILE A 97 11.99 0.17 2.82
C ILE A 97 10.98 0.71 3.84
N LYS A 98 10.50 -0.14 4.75
CA LYS A 98 9.65 0.30 5.84
C LYS A 98 10.35 1.36 6.71
N ALA A 99 11.57 1.09 7.14
CA ALA A 99 12.35 2.03 7.95
C ALA A 99 12.56 3.37 7.22
N PHE A 100 12.86 3.33 5.92
CA PHE A 100 13.00 4.51 5.08
C PHE A 100 11.71 5.33 5.01
N ILE A 101 10.56 4.70 4.73
CA ILE A 101 9.26 5.38 4.65
C ILE A 101 8.82 5.92 6.01
N THR A 102 9.08 5.18 7.10
CA THR A 102 8.62 5.55 8.45
C THR A 102 9.60 6.41 9.22
N ASN A 103 10.73 6.80 8.62
CA ASN A 103 11.69 7.69 9.25
C ASN A 103 11.04 9.06 9.52
N PRO A 104 11.00 9.53 10.78
CA PRO A 104 10.41 10.83 11.10
C PRO A 104 11.05 12.02 10.38
N LYS A 105 12.33 11.90 9.97
CA LYS A 105 13.03 12.92 9.17
C LYS A 105 12.52 13.00 7.73
N HIS A 106 11.93 11.91 7.21
CA HIS A 106 11.45 11.83 5.83
C HIS A 106 9.97 12.20 5.68
N LEU A 107 9.16 12.01 6.71
CA LEU A 107 7.72 12.20 6.63
C LEU A 107 7.34 13.68 6.64
N CYS A 108 6.53 14.10 5.68
CA CYS A 108 5.94 15.43 5.62
C CYS A 108 4.46 15.37 6.03
N GLY A 109 4.15 15.92 7.22
CA GLY A 109 2.77 16.07 7.70
C GLY A 109 2.18 14.82 8.36
N ASP A 110 0.90 14.93 8.76
CA ASP A 110 0.14 13.88 9.46
C ASP A 110 -0.42 12.84 8.46
N LEU A 111 0.45 12.03 7.85
CA LEU A 111 0.05 10.99 6.93
C LEU A 111 -0.07 9.63 7.65
N CYS A 112 -1.06 8.84 7.26
CA CYS A 112 -1.18 7.48 7.75
C CYS A 112 -0.09 6.60 7.13
N ILE A 113 0.85 6.13 7.95
CA ILE A 113 1.96 5.27 7.51
C ILE A 113 1.45 4.02 6.79
N ASP A 114 0.32 3.45 7.22
CA ASP A 114 -0.27 2.27 6.59
C ASP A 114 -0.66 2.52 5.12
N ASP A 115 -0.97 3.77 4.75
CA ASP A 115 -1.31 4.13 3.37
C ASP A 115 -0.07 4.31 2.49
N LEU A 116 1.10 4.56 3.08
CA LEU A 116 2.37 4.75 2.37
C LEU A 116 3.16 3.45 2.22
N MET A 117 2.86 2.45 3.05
CA MET A 117 3.59 1.19 3.04
C MET A 117 3.40 0.43 1.74
N VAL A 118 4.53 0.02 1.17
CA VAL A 118 4.56 -0.86 -0.01
C VAL A 118 3.96 -2.21 0.35
N GLY A 119 3.08 -2.73 -0.51
CA GLY A 119 2.41 -4.00 -0.31
C GLY A 119 3.39 -5.17 -0.22
N HIS A 120 3.14 -6.13 0.67
CA HIS A 120 4.00 -7.31 0.85
C HIS A 120 4.15 -8.17 -0.41
N SER A 121 3.22 -8.10 -1.36
CA SER A 121 3.28 -8.84 -2.63
C SER A 121 4.45 -8.42 -3.53
N TYR A 122 4.93 -7.20 -3.41
CA TYR A 122 6.11 -6.72 -4.15
C TYR A 122 7.41 -7.44 -3.75
N PHE A 123 7.45 -7.98 -2.54
CA PHE A 123 8.61 -8.72 -2.01
C PHE A 123 8.51 -10.23 -2.23
N MET A 124 7.45 -10.70 -2.90
CA MET A 124 7.24 -12.12 -3.20
C MET A 124 7.67 -12.39 -4.64
N ALA A 125 8.78 -13.12 -4.80
CA ALA A 125 9.39 -13.42 -6.08
C ALA A 125 9.85 -14.88 -6.14
N SER A 126 10.00 -15.42 -7.35
CA SER A 126 10.47 -16.79 -7.57
C SER A 126 12.00 -16.88 -7.67
N SER A 127 12.67 -15.75 -7.96
CA SER A 127 14.13 -15.66 -8.07
C SER A 127 14.66 -14.29 -7.60
N LYS A 128 15.99 -14.18 -7.45
CA LYS A 128 16.65 -12.91 -7.12
C LYS A 128 16.47 -11.88 -8.24
N GLU A 129 16.55 -12.31 -9.48
CA GLU A 129 16.40 -11.46 -10.66
C GLU A 129 14.99 -10.88 -10.72
N GLU A 130 13.95 -11.68 -10.42
CA GLU A 130 12.59 -11.18 -10.34
C GLU A 130 12.42 -10.17 -9.21
N LEU A 131 12.99 -10.43 -8.03
CA LEU A 131 12.94 -9.50 -6.90
C LEU A 131 13.66 -8.20 -7.24
N GLN A 132 14.81 -8.27 -7.91
CA GLN A 132 15.57 -7.11 -8.38
C GLN A 132 14.76 -6.28 -9.39
N CYS A 133 14.12 -6.92 -10.36
CA CYS A 133 13.23 -6.24 -11.31
C CYS A 133 12.07 -5.51 -10.59
N LYS A 134 11.49 -6.13 -9.57
CA LYS A 134 10.44 -5.47 -8.77
C LYS A 134 10.96 -4.26 -7.99
N MET A 135 12.20 -4.32 -7.46
CA MET A 135 12.82 -3.15 -6.83
C MET A 135 13.00 -2.02 -7.85
N GLU A 136 13.63 -2.33 -8.98
CA GLU A 136 14.02 -1.34 -10.00
C GLU A 136 12.83 -0.70 -10.72
N PHE A 137 11.82 -1.50 -11.09
CA PHE A 137 10.74 -1.05 -11.96
C PHE A 137 9.40 -0.80 -11.26
N GLU A 138 9.23 -1.24 -10.03
CA GLU A 138 7.95 -1.09 -9.31
C GLU A 138 8.11 -0.28 -8.02
N ILE A 139 9.02 -0.65 -7.11
CA ILE A 139 9.14 -0.02 -5.79
C ILE A 139 9.87 1.32 -5.85
N ILE A 140 11.02 1.37 -6.51
CA ILE A 140 11.82 2.60 -6.62
C ILE A 140 11.04 3.71 -7.32
N PRO A 141 10.36 3.48 -8.46
CA PRO A 141 9.51 4.48 -9.06
C PRO A 141 8.39 4.98 -8.15
N LEU A 142 7.75 4.08 -7.38
CA LEU A 142 6.72 4.45 -6.42
C LEU A 142 7.26 5.36 -5.31
N ILE A 143 8.41 5.01 -4.73
CA ILE A 143 9.05 5.84 -3.68
C ILE A 143 9.53 7.18 -4.26
N ALA A 144 10.04 7.19 -5.48
CA ALA A 144 10.42 8.41 -6.19
C ALA A 144 9.20 9.33 -6.41
N GLU A 145 8.04 8.78 -6.72
CA GLU A 145 6.78 9.52 -6.82
C GLU A 145 6.38 10.13 -5.46
N TYR A 146 6.50 9.38 -4.36
CA TYR A 146 6.25 9.93 -3.01
C TYR A 146 7.18 11.09 -2.68
N ILE A 147 8.44 11.05 -3.11
CA ILE A 147 9.39 12.15 -2.93
C ILE A 147 9.00 13.35 -3.82
N ASN A 148 8.68 13.12 -5.09
CA ASN A 148 8.29 14.17 -6.04
C ASN A 148 7.00 14.89 -5.62
N ASP A 149 6.06 14.15 -5.04
CA ASP A 149 4.78 14.68 -4.53
C ASP A 149 4.92 15.38 -3.16
N GLY A 150 6.13 15.41 -2.58
CA GLY A 150 6.39 16.00 -1.28
C GLY A 150 5.75 15.23 -0.11
N ILE A 151 5.43 13.96 -0.31
CA ILE A 151 4.96 13.03 0.74
C ILE A 151 6.14 12.62 1.62
N LEU A 152 7.28 12.36 0.98
CA LEU A 152 8.56 12.12 1.63
C LEU A 152 9.54 13.24 1.27
N THR A 153 10.32 13.70 2.25
CA THR A 153 11.43 14.63 2.04
C THR A 153 12.74 13.92 2.34
N VAL A 154 13.54 13.72 1.31
CA VAL A 154 14.82 12.99 1.40
C VAL A 154 15.84 13.76 0.58
N ASN A 155 17.07 13.90 1.07
CA ASN A 155 18.16 14.49 0.29
C ASN A 155 18.61 13.53 -0.84
N ASP A 156 19.19 14.10 -1.90
CA ASP A 156 19.53 13.31 -3.10
C ASP A 156 20.57 12.21 -2.81
N GLN A 157 21.54 12.48 -1.94
CA GLN A 157 22.57 11.51 -1.58
C GLN A 157 21.99 10.29 -0.83
N GLU A 158 21.10 10.52 0.11
CA GLU A 158 20.43 9.46 0.87
C GLU A 158 19.48 8.65 -0.03
N LYS A 159 18.76 9.34 -0.91
CA LYS A 159 17.89 8.72 -1.93
C LYS A 159 18.68 7.78 -2.84
N GLU A 160 19.77 8.27 -3.45
CA GLU A 160 20.61 7.47 -4.36
C GLU A 160 21.19 6.26 -3.62
N LYS A 161 21.75 6.46 -2.43
CA LYS A 161 22.30 5.36 -1.62
C LYS A 161 21.25 4.28 -1.30
N ALA A 162 20.02 4.69 -0.95
CA ALA A 162 18.94 3.75 -0.66
C ALA A 162 18.52 2.98 -1.91
N PHE A 163 18.35 3.66 -3.04
CA PHE A 163 17.91 3.05 -4.30
C PHE A 163 18.94 2.06 -4.84
N ASP A 164 20.22 2.41 -4.83
CA ASP A 164 21.32 1.52 -5.24
C ASP A 164 21.38 0.26 -4.37
N ALA A 165 21.22 0.41 -3.06
CA ALA A 165 21.20 -0.72 -2.14
C ALA A 165 20.00 -1.65 -2.41
N TRP A 166 18.82 -1.12 -2.68
CA TRP A 166 17.63 -1.92 -2.98
C TRP A 166 17.75 -2.65 -4.32
N VAL A 167 18.29 -2.01 -5.36
CA VAL A 167 18.55 -2.68 -6.65
C VAL A 167 19.59 -3.77 -6.51
N SER A 168 20.64 -3.54 -5.73
CA SER A 168 21.67 -4.55 -5.48
C SER A 168 21.25 -5.63 -4.48
N LEU A 169 20.04 -5.56 -3.94
CA LEU A 169 19.49 -6.47 -2.92
C LEU A 169 20.38 -6.54 -1.65
N GLN A 170 20.98 -5.42 -1.28
CA GLN A 170 21.83 -5.32 -0.10
C GLN A 170 21.13 -4.56 1.03
N PRO A 171 21.43 -4.88 2.31
CA PRO A 171 20.91 -4.11 3.42
C PRO A 171 21.47 -2.69 3.40
N VAL A 172 20.59 -1.70 3.53
CA VAL A 172 21.00 -0.31 3.76
C VAL A 172 21.50 -0.20 5.19
N GLN A 173 22.76 0.14 5.40
CA GLN A 173 23.22 0.57 6.70
C GLN A 173 22.74 2.02 6.91
N ILE A 174 21.67 2.18 7.70
CA ILE A 174 21.27 3.50 8.20
C ILE A 174 22.34 3.86 9.25
N VAL A 175 23.23 4.76 8.88
CA VAL A 175 24.17 5.36 9.84
C VAL A 175 23.37 6.43 10.55
N ASP A 176 23.06 6.22 11.81
CA ASP A 176 22.57 7.29 12.69
C ASP A 176 23.76 8.24 12.89
N ASP A 177 23.72 9.41 12.26
CA ASP A 177 24.66 10.51 12.48
C ASP A 177 24.37 11.15 13.86
N GLU A 178 24.72 10.43 14.95
CA GLU A 178 24.65 10.95 16.33
C GLU A 178 26.01 11.43 16.88
N ASP A 179 27.04 11.64 16.06
CA ASP A 179 28.38 11.99 16.54
C ASP A 179 29.03 13.21 15.84
N GLU A 180 28.31 14.32 15.63
CA GLU A 180 28.96 15.58 15.21
C GLU A 180 28.62 16.81 16.09
N ASP A 181 28.40 16.66 17.39
CA ASP A 181 28.34 17.79 18.32
C ASP A 181 29.28 17.63 19.53
N ASN A 182 30.55 17.27 19.27
CA ASN A 182 31.64 17.51 20.20
C ASN A 182 32.68 18.43 19.53
N ILE A 183 32.35 19.69 19.38
CA ILE A 183 33.37 20.72 19.15
C ILE A 183 33.81 21.24 20.53
N ASP A 184 35.03 20.89 20.84
CA ASP A 184 35.81 21.31 21.97
C ASP A 184 35.66 22.83 22.26
N GLU A 185 35.11 23.17 23.42
CA GLU A 185 35.41 24.42 24.10
C GLU A 185 36.56 24.13 25.08
N GLU A 186 37.78 24.18 24.59
CA GLU A 186 38.94 24.45 25.39
C GLU A 186 39.68 25.70 24.84
N ASP A 187 40.00 26.59 25.79
CA ASP A 187 40.88 27.73 25.71
C ASP A 187 40.31 29.12 25.39
N GLU A 188 39.93 29.88 26.42
CA GLU A 188 40.72 30.98 27.06
C GLU A 188 39.98 31.59 28.26
#